data_7b59f373b5baf4ead605782a4afc97b6
#
_entry.id   7b59f373b5baf4ead605782a4afc97b6
#
_cell.length_a   1.000
_cell.length_b   1.000
_cell.length_c   1.000
_cell.angle_alpha   90.00
_cell.angle_beta   90.00
_cell.angle_gamma   90.00
#
_symmetry.space_group_name_H-M   'P 1'
#
loop_
_entity.id
_entity.type
_entity.pdbx_description
1 polymer ?
#
loop_
_entity_poly.entity_id
_entity_poly.type
_entity_poly.pdbx_seq_one_letter_code
_entity_poly.pdbx_strand_id
1 'polypeptide(L)'
;MIEGYIHSIESMGLVDGPGIRTVVFFQGCRLRCRYCHNPDTWTMRSGKEQIFTPEQLVNKLLRFKPYFGDNGGVTFSGGEPLLQKDFLCEVLRLCKHAGIHTCIDTAGCGCGGYEEILAHTDLVLLDIKHFSLDGYHSITGQSPQEFLQFLSAV
;
A
#
# COMPACT_ATOMS: atom_id res chain seq x y z
N MET A 1 10.62 14.73 10.90
CA MET A 1 9.28 14.83 10.26
C MET A 1 9.12 13.58 9.41
N ILE A 2 8.00 12.87 9.50
CA ILE A 2 7.72 11.67 8.70
C ILE A 2 7.29 12.13 7.30
N GLU A 3 7.91 11.57 6.27
CA GLU A 3 7.58 11.85 4.87
C GLU A 3 7.34 10.56 4.11
N GLY A 4 6.39 10.59 3.19
CA GLY A 4 6.09 9.49 2.28
C GLY A 4 6.29 9.88 0.83
N TYR A 5 6.76 8.91 0.05
CA TYR A 5 7.06 9.04 -1.37
C TYR A 5 5.97 8.35 -2.17
N ILE A 6 5.18 9.14 -2.86
CA ILE A 6 3.98 8.71 -3.57
C ILE A 6 4.22 8.84 -5.07
N HIS A 7 4.06 7.74 -5.80
CA HIS A 7 4.15 7.73 -7.26
C HIS A 7 2.99 8.50 -7.89
N SER A 8 1.76 8.11 -7.55
CA SER A 8 0.55 8.73 -8.08
C SER A 8 -0.65 8.51 -7.16
N ILE A 9 -1.72 9.25 -7.40
CA ILE A 9 -3.00 9.12 -6.70
C ILE A 9 -4.11 9.09 -7.74
N GLU A 10 -4.93 8.03 -7.72
CA GLU A 10 -6.12 7.88 -8.56
C GLU A 10 -7.38 8.03 -7.72
N SER A 11 -8.27 8.93 -8.12
CA SER A 11 -9.40 9.36 -7.29
C SER A 11 -10.66 8.48 -7.38
N MET A 12 -10.76 7.61 -8.38
CA MET A 12 -11.99 6.85 -8.71
C MET A 12 -11.67 5.40 -9.10
N GLY A 13 -10.84 4.71 -8.30
CA GLY A 13 -10.53 3.30 -8.49
C GLY A 13 -11.75 2.42 -8.22
N LEU A 14 -12.01 1.45 -9.10
CA LEU A 14 -13.13 0.51 -9.01
C LEU A 14 -12.69 -0.95 -8.87
N VAL A 15 -11.38 -1.21 -8.94
CA VAL A 15 -10.81 -2.57 -8.95
C VAL A 15 -9.85 -2.86 -7.80
N ASP A 16 -9.59 -1.86 -6.98
CA ASP A 16 -8.58 -1.92 -5.90
C ASP A 16 -9.24 -2.09 -4.52
N GLY A 17 -10.26 -2.92 -4.44
CA GLY A 17 -11.05 -3.19 -3.25
C GLY A 17 -12.54 -2.81 -3.44
N PRO A 18 -13.37 -2.97 -2.40
CA PRO A 18 -14.81 -2.73 -2.49
C PRO A 18 -15.16 -1.26 -2.62
N GLY A 19 -16.21 -0.96 -3.38
CA GLY A 19 -16.76 0.38 -3.56
C GLY A 19 -15.88 1.30 -4.40
N ILE A 20 -16.19 2.59 -4.37
CA ILE A 20 -15.38 3.63 -5.02
C ILE A 20 -14.23 4.00 -4.09
N ARG A 21 -13.01 3.96 -4.60
CA ARG A 21 -11.81 4.19 -3.77
C ARG A 21 -10.88 5.23 -4.39
N THR A 22 -10.22 5.96 -3.53
CA THR A 22 -8.99 6.66 -3.93
C THR A 22 -7.82 5.71 -3.73
N VAL A 23 -7.04 5.48 -4.78
CA VAL A 23 -5.86 4.62 -4.74
C VAL A 23 -4.61 5.47 -4.65
N VAL A 24 -3.80 5.20 -3.63
CA VAL A 24 -2.51 5.87 -3.40
C VAL A 24 -1.40 4.89 -3.77
N PHE A 25 -0.70 5.16 -4.87
CA PHE A 25 0.40 4.33 -5.33
C PHE A 25 1.72 4.81 -4.73
N PHE A 26 2.27 4.00 -3.84
CA PHE A 26 3.55 4.26 -3.18
C PHE A 26 4.73 4.08 -4.13
N GLN A 27 5.76 4.90 -3.97
CA GLN A 27 7.02 4.75 -4.66
C GLN A 27 7.93 3.78 -3.91
N GLY A 28 8.60 2.89 -4.63
CA GLY A 28 9.54 1.90 -4.11
C GLY A 28 8.96 0.49 -4.01
N CYS A 29 9.67 -0.47 -4.58
CA CYS A 29 9.39 -1.89 -4.45
C CYS A 29 10.69 -2.69 -4.57
N ARG A 30 10.90 -3.66 -3.69
CA ARG A 30 12.07 -4.56 -3.76
C ARG A 30 11.85 -5.75 -4.69
N LEU A 31 10.58 -6.11 -4.94
CA LEU A 31 10.24 -7.18 -5.86
C LEU A 31 10.52 -6.77 -7.31
N ARG A 32 10.79 -7.76 -8.16
CA ARG A 32 11.00 -7.61 -9.60
C ARG A 32 10.07 -8.56 -10.35
N CYS A 33 8.79 -8.49 -10.00
CA CYS A 33 7.76 -9.38 -10.55
C CYS A 33 7.75 -9.31 -12.07
N ARG A 34 7.85 -10.47 -12.73
CA ARG A 34 7.91 -10.57 -14.20
C ARG A 34 6.66 -10.04 -14.90
N TYR A 35 5.55 -9.96 -14.19
CA TYR A 35 4.26 -9.44 -14.66
C TYR A 35 3.84 -8.13 -13.96
N CYS A 36 4.80 -7.35 -13.46
CA CYS A 36 4.49 -6.11 -12.77
C CYS A 36 3.78 -5.11 -13.70
N HIS A 37 2.65 -4.57 -13.25
CA HIS A 37 1.90 -3.55 -14.00
C HIS A 37 2.50 -2.15 -13.82
N ASN A 38 3.24 -1.91 -12.73
CA ASN A 38 3.79 -0.61 -12.36
C ASN A 38 5.31 -0.64 -12.16
N PRO A 39 6.12 -1.01 -13.16
CA PRO A 39 7.58 -1.10 -12.98
C PRO A 39 8.23 0.25 -12.66
N ASP A 40 7.56 1.37 -12.96
CA ASP A 40 8.02 2.72 -12.62
C ASP A 40 8.08 2.96 -11.10
N THR A 41 7.35 2.17 -10.32
CA THR A 41 7.38 2.21 -8.86
C THR A 41 8.54 1.42 -8.24
N TRP A 42 9.32 0.68 -9.01
CA TRP A 42 10.40 -0.16 -8.48
C TRP A 42 11.51 0.64 -7.81
N THR A 43 11.88 1.78 -8.40
CA THR A 43 12.94 2.63 -7.88
C THR A 43 12.48 3.25 -6.57
N MET A 44 13.31 3.14 -5.52
CA MET A 44 12.98 3.67 -4.19
C MET A 44 12.80 5.20 -4.21
N ARG A 45 13.57 5.89 -5.04
CA ARG A 45 13.52 7.35 -5.22
C ARG A 45 13.72 7.65 -6.71
N SER A 46 12.63 8.00 -7.38
CA SER A 46 12.65 8.32 -8.82
C SER A 46 13.06 9.77 -9.11
N GLY A 47 12.91 10.64 -8.10
CA GLY A 47 13.04 12.10 -8.25
C GLY A 47 11.83 12.75 -8.91
N LYS A 48 10.80 11.97 -9.24
CA LYS A 48 9.53 12.44 -9.82
C LYS A 48 8.33 12.19 -8.91
N GLU A 49 8.54 11.44 -7.82
CA GLU A 49 7.53 11.17 -6.83
C GLU A 49 7.04 12.44 -6.12
N GLN A 50 5.80 12.42 -5.70
CA GLN A 50 5.23 13.44 -4.82
C GLN A 50 5.61 13.12 -3.38
N ILE A 51 6.07 14.12 -2.64
CA ILE A 51 6.42 13.98 -1.21
C ILE A 51 5.29 14.56 -0.38
N PHE A 52 4.82 13.80 0.60
CA PHE A 52 3.78 14.22 1.52
C PHE A 52 4.17 13.95 2.97
N THR A 53 3.75 14.83 3.90
CA THR A 53 3.56 14.42 5.28
C THR A 53 2.25 13.62 5.39
N PRO A 54 2.06 12.80 6.45
CA PRO A 54 0.81 12.07 6.66
C PRO A 54 -0.42 12.98 6.62
N GLU A 55 -0.36 14.13 7.29
CA GLU A 55 -1.46 15.11 7.35
C GLU A 55 -1.78 15.70 5.98
N GLN A 56 -0.76 16.02 5.20
CA GLN A 56 -0.94 16.55 3.84
C GLN A 56 -1.66 15.53 2.94
N LEU A 57 -1.25 14.26 3.02
CA LEU A 57 -1.88 13.19 2.25
C LEU A 57 -3.34 13.02 2.69
N VAL A 58 -3.60 12.88 3.98
CA VAL A 58 -4.97 12.66 4.49
C VAL A 58 -5.88 13.85 4.17
N ASN A 59 -5.40 15.08 4.28
CA ASN A 59 -6.16 16.28 3.88
C ASN A 59 -6.53 16.26 2.39
N LYS A 60 -5.66 15.72 1.53
CA LYS A 60 -5.96 15.51 0.12
C LYS A 60 -7.02 14.42 -0.08
N LEU A 61 -6.93 13.30 0.65
CA LEU A 61 -7.86 12.18 0.58
C LEU A 61 -9.26 12.55 1.08
N LEU A 62 -9.37 13.40 2.10
CA LEU A 62 -10.64 13.90 2.65
C LEU A 62 -11.51 14.60 1.58
N ARG A 63 -10.90 15.19 0.57
CA ARG A 63 -11.63 15.84 -0.54
C ARG A 63 -12.45 14.84 -1.37
N PHE A 64 -12.07 13.56 -1.35
CA PHE A 64 -12.74 12.49 -2.08
C PHE A 64 -13.73 11.71 -1.20
N LYS A 65 -13.72 11.91 0.11
CA LYS A 65 -14.58 11.19 1.07
C LYS A 65 -16.07 11.20 0.69
N PRO A 66 -16.67 12.30 0.17
CA PRO A 66 -18.06 12.30 -0.24
C PRO A 66 -18.43 11.29 -1.35
N TYR A 67 -17.42 10.80 -2.11
CA TYR A 67 -17.63 9.85 -3.22
C TYR A 67 -17.48 8.38 -2.79
N PHE A 68 -17.01 8.10 -1.58
CA PHE A 68 -16.75 6.73 -1.13
C PHE A 68 -18.03 5.94 -0.85
N GLY A 69 -19.15 6.63 -0.55
CA GLY A 69 -20.39 5.95 -0.14
C GLY A 69 -20.16 5.09 1.11
N ASP A 70 -20.99 4.05 1.24
CA ASP A 70 -20.94 3.16 2.43
C ASP A 70 -19.84 2.09 2.35
N ASN A 71 -19.38 1.74 1.14
CA ASN A 71 -18.46 0.61 0.92
C ASN A 71 -17.09 1.02 0.36
N GLY A 72 -16.90 2.28 0.02
CA GLY A 72 -15.65 2.78 -0.53
C GLY A 72 -14.68 3.28 0.53
N GLY A 73 -13.58 3.86 0.09
CA GLY A 73 -12.54 4.37 0.99
C GLY A 73 -11.23 4.67 0.28
N VAL A 74 -10.13 4.38 0.95
CA VAL A 74 -8.77 4.55 0.40
C VAL A 74 -8.08 3.21 0.33
N THR A 75 -7.34 2.97 -0.77
CA THR A 75 -6.43 1.83 -0.92
C THR A 75 -5.00 2.33 -1.07
N PHE A 76 -4.12 1.80 -0.26
CA PHE A 76 -2.67 2.03 -0.34
C PHE A 76 -2.03 0.87 -1.08
N SER A 77 -1.50 1.15 -2.26
CA SER A 77 -0.97 0.20 -3.23
C SER A 77 0.31 0.74 -3.89
N GLY A 78 0.61 0.35 -5.12
CA GLY A 78 1.67 0.93 -5.95
C GLY A 78 2.88 0.04 -6.11
N GLY A 79 4.01 0.44 -5.53
CA GLY A 79 5.18 -0.41 -5.33
C GLY A 79 4.90 -1.42 -4.21
N GLU A 80 5.46 -1.19 -3.04
CA GLU A 80 5.15 -1.96 -1.84
C GLU A 80 4.96 -1.00 -0.65
N PRO A 81 3.71 -0.76 -0.20
CA PRO A 81 3.43 0.22 0.85
C PRO A 81 4.14 -0.08 2.18
N LEU A 82 4.34 -1.37 2.50
CA LEU A 82 4.99 -1.80 3.74
C LEU A 82 6.46 -1.35 3.85
N LEU A 83 7.09 -0.94 2.74
CA LEU A 83 8.46 -0.40 2.77
C LEU A 83 8.53 1.00 3.38
N GLN A 84 7.42 1.73 3.40
CA GLN A 84 7.31 3.05 4.02
C GLN A 84 6.49 2.97 5.31
N LYS A 85 6.85 2.03 6.18
CA LYS A 85 6.09 1.59 7.36
C LYS A 85 5.61 2.75 8.23
N ASP A 86 6.50 3.62 8.69
CA ASP A 86 6.17 4.68 9.64
C ASP A 86 5.18 5.69 9.03
N PHE A 87 5.38 6.02 7.76
CA PHE A 87 4.48 6.89 7.01
C PHE A 87 3.11 6.22 6.81
N LEU A 88 3.10 4.97 6.35
CA LEU A 88 1.88 4.19 6.14
C LEU A 88 1.06 4.08 7.43
N CYS A 89 1.71 3.71 8.55
CA CYS A 89 1.06 3.57 9.84
C CYS A 89 0.36 4.86 10.27
N GLU A 90 1.05 6.00 10.18
CA GLU A 90 0.49 7.29 10.58
C GLU A 90 -0.66 7.73 9.65
N VAL A 91 -0.54 7.52 8.34
CA VAL A 91 -1.61 7.80 7.39
C VAL A 91 -2.85 6.93 7.67
N LEU A 92 -2.67 5.64 7.92
CA LEU A 92 -3.77 4.72 8.27
C LEU A 92 -4.48 5.18 9.55
N ARG A 93 -3.71 5.52 10.60
CA ARG A 93 -4.23 6.03 11.86
C ARG A 93 -5.08 7.29 11.65
N LEU A 94 -4.58 8.25 10.88
CA LEU A 94 -5.29 9.49 10.57
C LEU A 94 -6.54 9.25 9.72
N CYS A 95 -6.49 8.35 8.73
CA CYS A 95 -7.65 7.95 7.94
C CYS A 95 -8.74 7.34 8.82
N LYS A 96 -8.37 6.45 9.73
CA LYS A 96 -9.32 5.82 10.67
C LYS A 96 -9.98 6.86 11.58
N HIS A 97 -9.21 7.80 12.12
CA HIS A 97 -9.74 8.93 12.90
C HIS A 97 -10.70 9.82 12.10
N ALA A 98 -10.46 9.96 10.81
CA ALA A 98 -11.32 10.70 9.89
C ALA A 98 -12.55 9.91 9.41
N GLY A 99 -12.74 8.66 9.86
CA GLY A 99 -13.83 7.79 9.43
C GLY A 99 -13.75 7.41 7.95
N ILE A 100 -12.53 7.17 7.46
CA ILE A 100 -12.25 6.66 6.11
C ILE A 100 -11.88 5.19 6.23
N HIS A 101 -12.60 4.32 5.49
CA HIS A 101 -12.27 2.90 5.39
C HIS A 101 -10.93 2.73 4.67
N THR A 102 -10.02 1.96 5.28
CA THR A 102 -8.66 1.75 4.82
C THR A 102 -8.45 0.36 4.25
N CYS A 103 -7.75 0.29 3.13
CA CYS A 103 -7.33 -0.95 2.50
C CYS A 103 -5.83 -0.88 2.19
N ILE A 104 -5.10 -1.97 2.44
CA ILE A 104 -3.72 -2.13 1.97
C ILE A 104 -3.72 -3.22 0.91
N ASP A 105 -3.19 -2.89 -0.28
CA ASP A 105 -2.88 -3.82 -1.35
C ASP A 105 -1.36 -4.05 -1.35
N THR A 106 -0.93 -5.25 -1.00
CA THR A 106 0.47 -5.56 -0.69
C THR A 106 0.86 -6.96 -1.12
N ALA A 107 2.12 -7.13 -1.48
CA ALA A 107 2.75 -8.44 -1.62
C ALA A 107 3.33 -8.98 -0.30
N GLY A 108 3.13 -8.27 0.80
CA GLY A 108 3.61 -8.68 2.13
C GLY A 108 5.12 -8.51 2.33
N CYS A 109 5.80 -7.72 1.50
CA CYS A 109 7.27 -7.59 1.53
C CYS A 109 7.70 -6.31 2.26
N GLY A 110 7.66 -6.36 3.58
CA GLY A 110 8.04 -5.24 4.46
C GLY A 110 9.15 -5.59 5.44
N CYS A 111 9.35 -4.72 6.41
CA CYS A 111 10.45 -4.83 7.39
C CYS A 111 9.98 -5.34 8.77
N GLY A 112 8.82 -5.99 8.87
CA GLY A 112 8.25 -6.47 10.14
C GLY A 112 7.54 -5.39 10.97
N GLY A 113 7.05 -5.76 12.17
CA GLY A 113 6.30 -4.86 13.06
C GLY A 113 4.97 -4.45 12.47
N TYR A 114 4.19 -5.43 12.02
CA TYR A 114 2.95 -5.20 11.27
C TYR A 114 1.74 -4.94 12.17
N GLU A 115 1.83 -5.22 13.46
CA GLU A 115 0.71 -5.15 14.41
C GLU A 115 0.05 -3.77 14.43
N GLU A 116 0.87 -2.72 14.43
CA GLU A 116 0.38 -1.34 14.46
C GLU A 116 -0.28 -0.93 13.13
N ILE A 117 0.29 -1.35 12.00
CA ILE A 117 -0.31 -1.16 10.67
C ILE A 117 -1.66 -1.85 10.60
N LEU A 118 -1.72 -3.13 10.99
CA LEU A 118 -2.93 -3.95 10.92
C LEU A 118 -4.02 -3.45 11.87
N ALA A 119 -3.67 -2.87 13.03
CA ALA A 119 -4.62 -2.27 13.96
C ALA A 119 -5.40 -1.09 13.36
N HIS A 120 -4.85 -0.45 12.33
CA HIS A 120 -5.47 0.68 11.63
C HIS A 120 -5.92 0.35 10.20
N THR A 121 -5.86 -0.92 9.81
CA THR A 121 -6.26 -1.41 8.48
C THR A 121 -7.59 -2.14 8.58
N ASP A 122 -8.56 -1.76 7.74
CA ASP A 122 -9.88 -2.40 7.72
C ASP A 122 -9.91 -3.60 6.75
N LEU A 123 -9.08 -3.57 5.71
CA LEU A 123 -9.00 -4.63 4.68
C LEU A 123 -7.57 -4.79 4.19
N VAL A 124 -7.14 -6.03 4.02
CA VAL A 124 -5.88 -6.37 3.36
C VAL A 124 -6.18 -7.16 2.08
N LEU A 125 -5.69 -6.67 0.95
CA LEU A 125 -5.57 -7.41 -0.30
C LEU A 125 -4.13 -7.94 -0.37
N LEU A 126 -3.96 -9.23 -0.09
CA LEU A 126 -2.65 -9.88 -0.07
C LEU A 126 -2.40 -10.61 -1.38
N ASP A 127 -1.41 -10.15 -2.13
CA ASP A 127 -1.04 -10.72 -3.42
C ASP A 127 -0.03 -11.87 -3.23
N ILE A 128 -0.52 -13.09 -3.36
CA ILE A 128 0.30 -14.30 -3.31
C ILE A 128 0.95 -14.53 -4.68
N LYS A 129 2.21 -14.13 -4.82
CA LYS A 129 2.93 -14.16 -6.10
C LYS A 129 3.14 -15.58 -6.66
N HIS A 130 3.37 -16.56 -5.78
CA HIS A 130 3.44 -17.98 -6.14
C HIS A 130 3.31 -18.86 -4.89
N PHE A 131 2.78 -20.08 -5.06
CA PHE A 131 2.54 -21.02 -3.96
C PHE A 131 3.80 -21.85 -3.57
N SER A 132 4.79 -21.97 -4.45
CA SER A 132 6.06 -22.65 -4.14
C SER A 132 7.20 -21.66 -3.94
N LEU A 133 8.19 -22.04 -3.13
CA LEU A 133 9.35 -21.19 -2.82
C LEU A 133 10.17 -20.87 -4.09
N ASP A 134 10.44 -21.89 -4.92
CA ASP A 134 11.21 -21.71 -6.16
C ASP A 134 10.45 -20.85 -7.18
N GLY A 135 9.14 -21.06 -7.30
CA GLY A 135 8.28 -20.25 -8.13
C GLY A 135 8.19 -18.81 -7.68
N TYR A 136 8.08 -18.57 -6.37
CA TYR A 136 8.10 -17.23 -5.80
C TYR A 136 9.39 -16.49 -6.16
N HIS A 137 10.54 -17.15 -5.93
CA HIS A 137 11.86 -16.57 -6.26
C HIS A 137 12.00 -16.31 -7.77
N SER A 138 11.58 -17.27 -8.61
CA SER A 138 11.63 -17.14 -10.08
C SER A 138 10.80 -15.97 -10.60
N ILE A 139 9.66 -15.69 -9.97
CA ILE A 139 8.75 -14.61 -10.40
C ILE A 139 9.18 -13.25 -9.85
N THR A 140 9.55 -13.20 -8.56
CA THR A 140 9.77 -11.94 -7.84
C THR A 140 11.24 -11.52 -7.75
N GLY A 141 12.17 -12.47 -7.93
CA GLY A 141 13.60 -12.27 -7.69
C GLY A 141 13.97 -12.19 -6.21
N GLN A 142 13.03 -12.46 -5.29
CA GLN A 142 13.24 -12.35 -3.83
C GLN A 142 12.86 -13.64 -3.11
N SER A 143 13.37 -13.79 -1.87
CA SER A 143 12.92 -14.85 -0.97
C SER A 143 11.51 -14.59 -0.46
N PRO A 144 10.66 -15.62 -0.25
CA PRO A 144 9.31 -15.46 0.28
C PRO A 144 9.25 -15.22 1.80
N GLN A 145 10.38 -15.10 2.49
CA GLN A 145 10.41 -15.01 3.96
C GLN A 145 9.64 -13.81 4.52
N GLU A 146 9.79 -12.64 3.91
CA GLU A 146 9.06 -11.43 4.33
C GLU A 146 7.56 -11.61 4.13
N PHE A 147 7.15 -12.14 2.98
CA PHE A 147 5.76 -12.49 2.69
C PHE A 147 5.17 -13.46 3.73
N LEU A 148 5.92 -14.53 4.09
CA LEU A 148 5.48 -15.50 5.08
C LEU A 148 5.34 -14.89 6.48
N GLN A 149 6.22 -13.96 6.84
CA GLN A 149 6.10 -13.21 8.09
C GLN A 149 4.83 -12.34 8.11
N PHE A 150 4.55 -11.64 7.02
CA PHE A 150 3.34 -10.83 6.92
C PHE A 150 2.08 -11.71 6.94
N LEU A 151 2.06 -12.80 6.17
CA LEU A 151 0.96 -13.76 6.16
C LEU A 151 0.65 -14.35 7.54
N SER A 152 1.67 -14.50 8.40
CA SER A 152 1.50 -14.99 9.78
C SER A 152 0.96 -13.92 10.73
N ALA A 153 1.02 -12.65 10.36
CA ALA A 153 0.54 -11.52 11.16
C ALA A 153 -0.92 -11.14 10.85
N VAL A 154 -1.41 -11.49 9.66
CA VAL A 154 -2.78 -11.25 9.20
C VAL A 154 -3.70 -12.39 9.64
#